data_cdc3312bf29610107b5a8c33e6fd25bd
#
_entry.id   cdc3312bf29610107b5a8c33e6fd25bd
#
_cell.length_a   1.000
_cell.length_b   1.000
_cell.length_c   1.000
_cell.angle_alpha   90.00
_cell.angle_beta   90.00
_cell.angle_gamma   90.00
#
_symmetry.space_group_name_H-M   'P 1'
#
loop_
_entity.id
_entity.type
_entity.pdbx_description
1 polymer ?
#
loop_
_entity_poly.entity_id
_entity_poly.type
_entity_poly.pdbx_seq_one_letter_code
_entity_poly.pdbx_strand_id
1 'polypeptide(L)'
;ARVDELLELVSLDPSDTRDRYPAQLSGGQRQRVGVARALAVDPPLMLMDEPFGAIDPINRERLQNEFLRLQREIRKTIVFVTHDIDEAIKMGDRIAVMRQGGRLEQYAPPAELLMRPETRFVEHFVGADRALKRLSLQRVRDVDLWRAPVVRLGEPVREARAKISEADLPYPLLVDGERRPLGWLSERALRGERVEHELLTDAQPVVELDDVLRDALSDLLQNETQYGPVVDEHGAVVGVLSIEILGQALRTDPERVPHGADGALAAG
;
A
#
# COMPACT_ATOMS: atom_id res chain seq x y z
N ALA A 1 -2.14 35.38 -5.09
CA ALA A 1 -2.84 35.38 -3.81
C ALA A 1 -3.76 34.14 -3.69
N ARG A 2 -5.00 34.25 -3.18
CA ARG A 2 -5.86 33.10 -2.84
C ARG A 2 -6.10 32.11 -3.99
N VAL A 3 -6.25 32.61 -5.23
CA VAL A 3 -6.40 31.74 -6.41
C VAL A 3 -5.14 30.91 -6.65
N ASP A 4 -3.98 31.52 -6.55
CA ASP A 4 -2.69 30.86 -6.79
C ASP A 4 -2.43 29.78 -5.72
N GLU A 5 -2.68 30.11 -4.44
CA GLU A 5 -2.62 29.16 -3.32
C GLU A 5 -3.53 27.94 -3.54
N LEU A 6 -4.75 28.16 -4.02
CA LEU A 6 -5.70 27.08 -4.29
C LEU A 6 -5.32 26.24 -5.52
N LEU A 7 -4.74 26.85 -6.55
CA LEU A 7 -4.21 26.11 -7.70
C LEU A 7 -3.00 25.26 -7.31
N GLU A 8 -2.07 25.81 -6.55
CA GLU A 8 -0.92 25.07 -6.00
C GLU A 8 -1.38 23.90 -5.12
N LEU A 9 -2.36 24.15 -4.24
CA LEU A 9 -2.94 23.14 -3.34
C LEU A 9 -3.47 21.92 -4.12
N VAL A 10 -4.10 22.15 -5.28
CA VAL A 10 -4.59 21.06 -6.15
C VAL A 10 -3.56 20.60 -7.19
N SER A 11 -2.30 20.92 -7.00
CA SER A 11 -1.17 20.54 -7.88
C SER A 11 -1.36 21.04 -9.33
N LEU A 12 -1.82 22.25 -9.50
CA LEU A 12 -1.87 22.99 -10.76
C LEU A 12 -0.91 24.17 -10.68
N ASP A 13 -0.06 24.33 -11.70
CA ASP A 13 0.82 25.50 -11.80
C ASP A 13 -0.03 26.77 -12.10
N PRO A 14 -0.05 27.77 -11.20
CA PRO A 14 -0.81 28.99 -11.41
C PRO A 14 -0.38 29.75 -12.66
N SER A 15 0.91 29.76 -12.99
CA SER A 15 1.44 30.48 -14.15
C SER A 15 0.91 29.95 -15.47
N ASP A 16 0.57 28.67 -15.52
CA ASP A 16 0.08 27.97 -16.70
C ASP A 16 -1.46 27.87 -16.73
N THR A 17 -2.10 27.81 -15.54
CA THR A 17 -3.51 27.42 -15.45
C THR A 17 -4.45 28.58 -15.14
N ARG A 18 -3.98 29.62 -14.45
CA ARG A 18 -4.80 30.70 -13.89
C ARG A 18 -5.72 31.41 -14.90
N ASP A 19 -5.20 31.68 -16.09
CA ASP A 19 -5.88 32.46 -17.11
C ASP A 19 -6.48 31.58 -18.23
N ARG A 20 -6.45 30.25 -18.08
CA ARG A 20 -7.04 29.32 -19.05
C ARG A 20 -8.55 29.19 -18.87
N TYR A 21 -9.25 29.18 -20.01
CA TYR A 21 -10.66 28.84 -20.04
C TYR A 21 -10.88 27.33 -19.84
N PRO A 22 -12.05 26.88 -19.33
CA PRO A 22 -12.36 25.46 -19.10
C PRO A 22 -12.13 24.57 -20.32
N ALA A 23 -12.38 25.07 -21.54
CA ALA A 23 -12.16 24.33 -22.79
C ALA A 23 -10.68 24.08 -23.10
N GLN A 24 -9.76 24.82 -22.50
CA GLN A 24 -8.32 24.71 -22.68
C GLN A 24 -7.68 23.78 -21.63
N LEU A 25 -8.47 23.28 -20.68
CA LEU A 25 -8.03 22.39 -19.62
C LEU A 25 -8.32 20.93 -19.98
N SER A 26 -7.42 20.02 -19.60
CA SER A 26 -7.70 18.59 -19.65
C SER A 26 -8.84 18.19 -18.69
N GLY A 27 -9.42 17.00 -18.84
CA GLY A 27 -10.46 16.51 -17.94
C GLY A 27 -10.03 16.54 -16.47
N GLY A 28 -8.83 16.05 -16.18
CA GLY A 28 -8.26 16.05 -14.81
C GLY A 28 -7.95 17.47 -14.30
N GLN A 29 -7.48 18.39 -15.17
CA GLN A 29 -7.27 19.78 -14.76
C GLN A 29 -8.61 20.48 -14.44
N ARG A 30 -9.64 20.28 -15.24
CA ARG A 30 -11.00 20.81 -14.96
C ARG A 30 -11.53 20.32 -13.62
N GLN A 31 -11.32 19.04 -13.32
CA GLN A 31 -11.75 18.46 -12.05
C GLN A 31 -11.02 19.09 -10.86
N ARG A 32 -9.69 19.22 -10.91
CA ARG A 32 -8.90 19.89 -9.87
C ARG A 32 -9.30 21.35 -9.68
N VAL A 33 -9.58 22.06 -10.75
CA VAL A 33 -10.15 23.42 -10.67
C VAL A 33 -11.53 23.40 -9.99
N GLY A 34 -12.36 22.38 -10.25
CA GLY A 34 -13.62 22.16 -9.54
C GLY A 34 -13.43 21.99 -8.03
N VAL A 35 -12.44 21.21 -7.61
CA VAL A 35 -12.06 21.04 -6.19
C VAL A 35 -11.55 22.36 -5.61
N ALA A 36 -10.62 23.04 -6.28
CA ALA A 36 -10.11 24.35 -5.85
C ALA A 36 -11.24 25.37 -5.66
N ARG A 37 -12.21 25.40 -6.58
CA ARG A 37 -13.40 26.27 -6.49
C ARG A 37 -14.25 25.94 -5.27
N ALA A 38 -14.48 24.66 -4.99
CA ALA A 38 -15.22 24.23 -3.79
C ALA A 38 -14.50 24.61 -2.51
N LEU A 39 -13.16 24.53 -2.49
CA LEU A 39 -12.32 24.93 -1.35
C LEU A 39 -12.22 26.46 -1.16
N ALA A 40 -12.51 27.24 -2.19
CA ALA A 40 -12.36 28.70 -2.14
C ALA A 40 -13.22 29.38 -1.06
N VAL A 41 -14.38 28.78 -0.73
CA VAL A 41 -15.29 29.26 0.32
C VAL A 41 -15.02 28.64 1.68
N ASP A 42 -13.96 27.83 1.80
CA ASP A 42 -13.55 27.13 3.01
C ASP A 42 -14.68 26.39 3.76
N PRO A 43 -15.45 25.51 3.09
CA PRO A 43 -16.61 24.86 3.69
C PRO A 43 -16.20 23.86 4.76
N PRO A 44 -17.03 23.65 5.81
CA PRO A 44 -16.79 22.59 6.80
C PRO A 44 -17.03 21.18 6.23
N LEU A 45 -17.85 21.07 5.20
CA LEU A 45 -18.24 19.82 4.53
C LEU A 45 -18.23 20.01 3.00
N MET A 46 -17.65 19.05 2.30
CA MET A 46 -17.68 19.00 0.83
C MET A 46 -18.50 17.80 0.37
N LEU A 47 -19.34 18.04 -0.65
CA LEU A 47 -20.12 17.00 -1.32
C LEU A 47 -19.58 16.81 -2.74
N MET A 48 -19.33 15.58 -3.13
CA MET A 48 -18.84 15.22 -4.45
C MET A 48 -19.69 14.08 -5.02
N ASP A 49 -20.12 14.25 -6.26
CA ASP A 49 -20.91 13.24 -6.97
C ASP A 49 -20.06 12.67 -8.10
N GLU A 50 -19.76 11.38 -8.02
CA GLU A 50 -18.92 10.62 -8.96
C GLU A 50 -17.63 11.34 -9.39
N PRO A 51 -16.75 11.76 -8.44
CA PRO A 51 -15.65 12.65 -8.76
C PRO A 51 -14.63 12.06 -9.73
N PHE A 52 -14.61 10.75 -9.96
CA PHE A 52 -13.65 10.06 -10.84
C PHE A 52 -14.31 9.30 -11.99
N GLY A 53 -15.65 9.34 -12.12
CA GLY A 53 -16.40 8.50 -13.07
C GLY A 53 -16.07 8.73 -14.54
N ALA A 54 -15.70 9.94 -14.93
CA ALA A 54 -15.43 10.31 -16.33
C ALA A 54 -13.94 10.27 -16.72
N ILE A 55 -13.10 9.61 -15.92
CA ILE A 55 -11.64 9.59 -16.09
C ILE A 55 -11.18 8.19 -16.50
N ASP A 56 -10.23 8.12 -17.43
CA ASP A 56 -9.60 6.84 -17.81
C ASP A 56 -8.87 6.18 -16.61
N PRO A 57 -8.71 4.85 -16.58
CA PRO A 57 -8.21 4.13 -15.42
C PRO A 57 -6.83 4.59 -14.92
N ILE A 58 -5.89 4.89 -15.83
CA ILE A 58 -4.51 5.28 -15.46
C ILE A 58 -4.51 6.66 -14.78
N ASN A 59 -5.21 7.63 -15.36
CA ASN A 59 -5.29 8.96 -14.77
C ASN A 59 -6.18 8.98 -13.52
N ARG A 60 -7.18 8.09 -13.44
CA ARG A 60 -8.05 7.96 -12.27
C ARG A 60 -7.24 7.61 -11.02
N GLU A 61 -6.42 6.58 -11.08
CA GLU A 61 -5.60 6.16 -9.96
C GLU A 61 -4.65 7.26 -9.47
N ARG A 62 -3.98 7.94 -10.40
CA ARG A 62 -3.12 9.08 -10.07
C ARG A 62 -3.90 10.20 -9.37
N LEU A 63 -5.07 10.55 -9.87
CA LEU A 63 -5.91 11.60 -9.29
C LEU A 63 -6.46 11.22 -7.91
N GLN A 64 -6.83 9.96 -7.71
CA GLN A 64 -7.23 9.46 -6.40
C GLN A 64 -6.08 9.60 -5.38
N ASN A 65 -4.87 9.22 -5.75
CA ASN A 65 -3.69 9.33 -4.88
C ASN A 65 -3.36 10.80 -4.55
N GLU A 66 -3.44 11.69 -5.55
CA GLU A 66 -3.28 13.15 -5.34
C GLU A 66 -4.37 13.71 -4.42
N PHE A 67 -5.63 13.25 -4.60
CA PHE A 67 -6.74 13.67 -3.76
C PHE A 67 -6.59 13.21 -2.30
N LEU A 68 -6.14 11.98 -2.07
CA LEU A 68 -5.84 11.47 -0.72
C LEU A 68 -4.73 12.28 -0.04
N ARG A 69 -3.71 12.72 -0.80
CA ARG A 69 -2.67 13.61 -0.27
C ARG A 69 -3.27 14.97 0.11
N LEU A 70 -4.05 15.56 -0.79
CA LEU A 70 -4.72 16.83 -0.56
C LEU A 70 -5.65 16.77 0.67
N GLN A 71 -6.42 15.70 0.81
CA GLN A 71 -7.35 15.50 1.94
C GLN A 71 -6.64 15.50 3.29
N ARG A 72 -5.43 14.92 3.37
CA ARG A 72 -4.60 14.97 4.59
C ARG A 72 -4.16 16.39 4.96
N GLU A 73 -3.94 17.24 3.97
CA GLU A 73 -3.52 18.63 4.17
C GLU A 73 -4.70 19.52 4.59
N ILE A 74 -5.84 19.38 3.91
CA ILE A 74 -7.02 20.25 4.14
C ILE A 74 -7.85 19.83 5.35
N ARG A 75 -7.79 18.55 5.78
CA ARG A 75 -8.53 18.00 6.93
C ARG A 75 -10.02 18.35 6.96
N LYS A 76 -10.69 18.30 5.81
CA LYS A 76 -12.12 18.57 5.67
C LYS A 76 -12.92 17.28 5.69
N THR A 77 -14.16 17.36 6.17
CA THR A 77 -15.11 16.28 5.99
C THR A 77 -15.58 16.27 4.54
N ILE A 78 -15.45 15.11 3.89
CA ILE A 78 -15.84 14.94 2.48
C ILE A 78 -16.82 13.77 2.43
N VAL A 79 -17.97 14.01 1.81
CA VAL A 79 -18.90 12.95 1.44
C VAL A 79 -18.88 12.87 -0.07
N PHE A 80 -18.48 11.73 -0.62
CA PHE A 80 -18.54 11.50 -2.05
C PHE A 80 -19.41 10.30 -2.40
N VAL A 81 -20.11 10.40 -3.50
CA VAL A 81 -20.93 9.34 -4.06
C VAL A 81 -20.14 8.67 -5.17
N THR A 82 -20.07 7.34 -5.15
CA THR A 82 -19.50 6.54 -6.23
C THR A 82 -20.30 5.24 -6.40
N HIS A 83 -20.29 4.68 -7.59
CA HIS A 83 -20.78 3.33 -7.87
C HIS A 83 -19.65 2.30 -7.85
N ASP A 84 -18.40 2.73 -7.67
CA ASP A 84 -17.22 1.88 -7.64
C ASP A 84 -16.83 1.57 -6.19
N ILE A 85 -16.96 0.29 -5.80
CA ILE A 85 -16.64 -0.15 -4.45
C ILE A 85 -15.14 -0.07 -4.15
N ASP A 86 -14.27 -0.20 -5.14
CA ASP A 86 -12.83 -0.11 -4.96
C ASP A 86 -12.40 1.35 -4.67
N GLU A 87 -13.08 2.32 -5.31
CA GLU A 87 -12.92 3.73 -4.92
C GLU A 87 -13.36 3.99 -3.48
N ALA A 88 -14.53 3.47 -3.10
CA ALA A 88 -15.03 3.66 -1.75
C ALA A 88 -14.09 3.04 -0.71
N ILE A 89 -13.55 1.85 -0.96
CA ILE A 89 -12.57 1.18 -0.09
C ILE A 89 -11.27 1.96 0.01
N LYS A 90 -10.76 2.46 -1.12
CA LYS A 90 -9.48 3.19 -1.18
C LYS A 90 -9.53 4.55 -0.48
N MET A 91 -10.67 5.24 -0.58
CA MET A 91 -10.77 6.65 -0.23
C MET A 91 -11.59 6.95 1.03
N GLY A 92 -12.49 6.05 1.40
CA GLY A 92 -13.44 6.31 2.49
C GLY A 92 -12.94 5.83 3.84
N ASP A 93 -13.01 6.67 4.86
CA ASP A 93 -12.88 6.24 6.26
C ASP A 93 -14.10 5.40 6.70
N ARG A 94 -15.26 5.71 6.14
CA ARG A 94 -16.52 4.97 6.33
C ARG A 94 -17.31 4.91 5.02
N ILE A 95 -17.99 3.78 4.79
CA ILE A 95 -18.77 3.53 3.58
C ILE A 95 -20.23 3.31 3.95
N ALA A 96 -21.13 4.04 3.29
CA ALA A 96 -22.57 3.82 3.35
C ALA A 96 -23.02 3.09 2.07
N VAL A 97 -23.33 1.80 2.18
CA VAL A 97 -23.86 1.02 1.05
C VAL A 97 -25.37 1.26 0.95
N MET A 98 -25.76 1.84 -0.18
CA MET A 98 -27.15 2.22 -0.43
C MET A 98 -27.78 1.31 -1.50
N ARG A 99 -29.03 0.92 -1.27
CA ARG A 99 -29.86 0.22 -2.26
C ARG A 99 -30.75 1.21 -3.01
N GLN A 100 -31.26 0.77 -4.14
CA GLN A 100 -32.27 1.53 -4.90
C GLN A 100 -33.40 2.03 -3.99
N GLY A 101 -33.77 3.30 -4.16
CA GLY A 101 -34.77 3.97 -3.34
C GLY A 101 -34.17 4.60 -2.05
N GLY A 102 -32.84 4.72 -1.95
CA GLY A 102 -32.18 5.44 -0.85
C GLY A 102 -32.15 4.64 0.47
N ARG A 103 -32.35 3.32 0.43
CA ARG A 103 -32.29 2.49 1.63
C ARG A 103 -30.84 2.19 2.00
N LEU A 104 -30.44 2.54 3.22
CA LEU A 104 -29.14 2.19 3.79
C LEU A 104 -29.12 0.70 4.14
N GLU A 105 -28.16 -0.05 3.61
CA GLU A 105 -27.97 -1.48 3.86
C GLU A 105 -26.89 -1.74 4.90
N GLN A 106 -25.79 -0.94 4.89
CA GLN A 106 -24.73 -1.01 5.90
C GLN A 106 -23.97 0.31 5.92
N TYR A 107 -23.49 0.70 7.11
CA TYR A 107 -22.61 1.85 7.31
C TYR A 107 -21.44 1.48 8.21
N ALA A 108 -20.27 1.24 7.63
CA ALA A 108 -19.11 0.70 8.33
C ALA A 108 -17.78 1.21 7.75
N PRO A 109 -16.67 1.08 8.48
CA PRO A 109 -15.33 1.20 7.89
C PRO A 109 -15.11 0.15 6.79
N PRO A 110 -14.20 0.41 5.81
CA PRO A 110 -13.91 -0.54 4.74
C PRO A 110 -13.57 -1.95 5.21
N ALA A 111 -12.72 -2.06 6.24
CA ALA A 111 -12.33 -3.37 6.79
C ALA A 111 -13.54 -4.17 7.31
N GLU A 112 -14.42 -3.55 8.08
CA GLU A 112 -15.62 -4.18 8.62
C GLU A 112 -16.60 -4.56 7.51
N LEU A 113 -16.78 -3.69 6.51
CA LEU A 113 -17.63 -3.95 5.36
C LEU A 113 -17.20 -5.21 4.59
N LEU A 114 -15.87 -5.37 4.38
CA LEU A 114 -15.29 -6.50 3.67
C LEU A 114 -15.32 -7.79 4.49
N MET A 115 -15.22 -7.70 5.81
CA MET A 115 -15.15 -8.88 6.68
C MET A 115 -16.52 -9.39 7.11
N ARG A 116 -17.43 -8.47 7.42
CA ARG A 116 -18.75 -8.76 8.02
C ARG A 116 -19.87 -8.05 7.27
N PRO A 117 -20.13 -8.44 6.00
CA PRO A 117 -21.27 -7.88 5.29
C PRO A 117 -22.56 -8.24 6.02
N GLU A 118 -23.38 -7.25 6.36
CA GLU A 118 -24.62 -7.44 7.15
C GLU A 118 -25.72 -8.11 6.34
N THR A 119 -25.70 -7.95 5.02
CA THR A 119 -26.75 -8.52 4.12
C THR A 119 -26.11 -9.20 2.93
N ARG A 120 -26.87 -10.15 2.32
CA ARG A 120 -26.47 -10.77 1.06
C ARG A 120 -26.29 -9.74 -0.07
N PHE A 121 -27.01 -8.62 0.00
CA PHE A 121 -26.83 -7.55 -0.97
C PHE A 121 -25.44 -6.91 -0.84
N VAL A 122 -25.03 -6.57 0.37
CA VAL A 122 -23.68 -6.03 0.63
C VAL A 122 -22.61 -7.04 0.25
N GLU A 123 -22.78 -8.32 0.63
CA GLU A 123 -21.85 -9.39 0.27
C GLU A 123 -21.65 -9.51 -1.25
N HIS A 124 -22.74 -9.45 -2.01
CA HIS A 124 -22.69 -9.48 -3.47
C HIS A 124 -22.10 -8.20 -4.06
N PHE A 125 -22.41 -7.04 -3.45
CA PHE A 125 -21.96 -5.74 -3.91
C PHE A 125 -20.43 -5.55 -3.74
N VAL A 126 -19.85 -6.02 -2.63
CA VAL A 126 -18.39 -5.96 -2.41
C VAL A 126 -17.62 -6.97 -3.26
N GLY A 127 -18.28 -8.00 -3.77
CA GLY A 127 -17.75 -8.99 -4.71
C GLY A 127 -17.09 -10.21 -4.06
N ALA A 128 -16.80 -11.21 -4.91
CA ALA A 128 -16.16 -12.46 -4.49
C ALA A 128 -14.68 -12.29 -4.15
N ASP A 129 -14.06 -11.24 -4.64
CA ASP A 129 -12.64 -10.89 -4.46
C ASP A 129 -12.38 -10.08 -3.19
N ARG A 130 -13.37 -9.97 -2.28
CA ARG A 130 -13.29 -9.22 -1.02
C ARG A 130 -12.04 -9.53 -0.18
N ALA A 131 -11.55 -10.78 -0.24
CA ALA A 131 -10.33 -11.16 0.45
C ALA A 131 -9.11 -10.42 -0.12
N LEU A 132 -8.99 -10.34 -1.46
CA LEU A 132 -7.93 -9.58 -2.11
C LEU A 132 -8.06 -8.06 -1.85
N LYS A 133 -9.30 -7.54 -1.82
CA LYS A 133 -9.55 -6.13 -1.47
C LYS A 133 -9.10 -5.80 -0.05
N ARG A 134 -9.15 -6.76 0.89
CA ARG A 134 -8.60 -6.59 2.24
C ARG A 134 -7.10 -6.35 2.25
N LEU A 135 -6.33 -6.99 1.37
CA LEU A 135 -4.90 -6.73 1.25
C LEU A 135 -4.60 -5.28 0.83
N SER A 136 -5.55 -4.59 0.18
CA SER A 136 -5.40 -3.17 -0.17
C SER A 136 -5.50 -2.22 1.04
N LEU A 137 -5.99 -2.72 2.17
CA LEU A 137 -6.11 -1.96 3.43
C LEU A 137 -4.93 -2.15 4.38
N GLN A 138 -4.02 -3.08 4.06
CA GLN A 138 -2.87 -3.45 4.90
C GLN A 138 -1.57 -3.14 4.18
N ARG A 139 -0.55 -2.81 4.96
CA ARG A 139 0.81 -2.59 4.46
C ARG A 139 1.73 -3.72 4.88
N VAL A 140 2.87 -3.81 4.24
CA VAL A 140 3.90 -4.81 4.55
C VAL A 140 4.35 -4.72 6.01
N ARG A 141 4.40 -3.50 6.59
CA ARG A 141 4.74 -3.29 8.01
C ARG A 141 3.72 -3.88 9.00
N ASP A 142 2.48 -4.16 8.55
CA ASP A 142 1.38 -4.62 9.41
C ASP A 142 1.37 -6.15 9.58
N VAL A 143 2.31 -6.87 8.95
CA VAL A 143 2.42 -8.33 9.03
C VAL A 143 3.77 -8.75 9.60
N ASP A 144 3.80 -9.93 10.24
CA ASP A 144 5.03 -10.52 10.74
C ASP A 144 5.88 -11.06 9.59
N LEU A 145 7.03 -10.45 9.37
CA LEU A 145 7.97 -10.86 8.32
C LEU A 145 8.82 -12.04 8.77
N TRP A 146 9.18 -12.90 7.84
CA TRP A 146 10.18 -13.94 8.08
C TRP A 146 11.56 -13.33 8.28
N ARG A 147 12.39 -14.00 9.09
CA ARG A 147 13.79 -13.62 9.28
C ARG A 147 14.58 -13.90 8.01
N ALA A 148 15.22 -12.88 7.48
CA ALA A 148 16.12 -13.00 6.34
C ALA A 148 17.47 -13.56 6.80
N PRO A 149 18.00 -14.64 6.20
CA PRO A 149 19.35 -15.14 6.45
C PRO A 149 20.38 -14.25 5.74
N VAL A 150 20.61 -13.05 6.26
CA VAL A 150 21.45 -12.01 5.66
C VAL A 150 22.92 -12.35 5.82
N VAL A 151 23.64 -12.44 4.72
CA VAL A 151 25.07 -12.73 4.66
C VAL A 151 25.84 -11.70 3.85
N ARG A 152 27.14 -11.58 4.08
CA ARG A 152 28.02 -10.67 3.33
C ARG A 152 29.09 -11.45 2.57
N LEU A 153 29.55 -10.84 1.48
CA LEU A 153 30.65 -11.42 0.73
C LEU A 153 31.91 -11.52 1.60
N GLY A 154 32.60 -12.67 1.55
CA GLY A 154 33.80 -12.94 2.34
C GLY A 154 33.56 -13.26 3.81
N GLU A 155 32.33 -13.30 4.28
CA GLU A 155 31.95 -13.76 5.62
C GLU A 155 32.34 -15.25 5.80
N PRO A 156 32.78 -15.70 7.00
CA PRO A 156 33.02 -17.12 7.24
C PRO A 156 31.77 -17.96 7.01
N VAL A 157 31.86 -19.02 6.20
CA VAL A 157 30.71 -19.89 5.88
C VAL A 157 30.09 -20.50 7.13
N ARG A 158 30.85 -20.74 8.18
CA ARG A 158 30.35 -21.23 9.47
C ARG A 158 29.31 -20.25 10.07
N GLU A 159 29.60 -18.94 10.02
CA GLU A 159 28.71 -17.91 10.55
C GLU A 159 27.48 -17.75 9.66
N ALA A 160 27.66 -17.78 8.34
CA ALA A 160 26.56 -17.75 7.38
C ALA A 160 25.59 -18.92 7.59
N ARG A 161 26.11 -20.14 7.79
CA ARG A 161 25.29 -21.33 8.07
C ARG A 161 24.51 -21.22 9.40
N ALA A 162 25.11 -20.64 10.43
CA ALA A 162 24.40 -20.38 11.69
C ALA A 162 23.20 -19.44 11.47
N LYS A 163 23.39 -18.35 10.75
CA LYS A 163 22.29 -17.42 10.40
C LYS A 163 21.18 -18.08 9.59
N ILE A 164 21.53 -18.97 8.64
CA ILE A 164 20.54 -19.70 7.84
C ILE A 164 19.74 -20.67 8.73
N SER A 165 20.39 -21.32 9.71
CA SER A 165 19.69 -22.25 10.62
C SER A 165 18.72 -21.57 11.58
N GLU A 166 18.88 -20.26 11.82
CA GLU A 166 18.03 -19.45 12.68
C GLU A 166 16.96 -18.68 11.88
N ALA A 167 17.02 -18.73 10.55
CA ALA A 167 16.11 -18.02 9.66
C ALA A 167 14.94 -18.91 9.23
N ASP A 168 13.89 -18.27 8.72
CA ASP A 168 12.70 -18.95 8.22
C ASP A 168 12.86 -19.45 6.77
N LEU A 169 13.99 -19.10 6.13
CA LEU A 169 14.31 -19.46 4.76
C LEU A 169 15.67 -20.19 4.64
N PRO A 170 15.77 -21.21 3.77
CA PRO A 170 17.01 -21.95 3.56
C PRO A 170 18.02 -21.24 2.64
N TYR A 171 17.60 -20.18 1.94
CA TYR A 171 18.42 -19.48 0.95
C TYR A 171 19.02 -18.21 1.54
N PRO A 172 20.37 -18.06 1.56
CA PRO A 172 20.99 -16.86 2.08
C PRO A 172 20.83 -15.67 1.12
N LEU A 173 20.50 -14.53 1.70
CA LEU A 173 20.41 -13.26 1.01
C LEU A 173 21.73 -12.50 1.14
N LEU A 174 22.41 -12.30 0.02
CA LEU A 174 23.61 -11.48 -0.04
C LEU A 174 23.23 -10.00 0.07
N VAL A 175 23.94 -9.29 0.94
CA VAL A 175 23.78 -7.83 1.08
C VAL A 175 25.12 -7.11 0.98
N ASP A 176 25.06 -5.82 0.66
CA ASP A 176 26.22 -4.91 0.69
C ASP A 176 26.56 -4.45 2.12
N GLY A 177 27.50 -3.47 2.22
CA GLY A 177 27.93 -2.88 3.48
C GLY A 177 26.82 -2.14 4.24
N GLU A 178 25.81 -1.63 3.54
CA GLU A 178 24.65 -0.90 4.07
C GLU A 178 23.42 -1.81 4.25
N ARG A 179 23.59 -3.14 4.13
CA ARG A 179 22.53 -4.15 4.20
C ARG A 179 21.52 -4.09 3.07
N ARG A 180 21.84 -3.49 1.93
CA ARG A 180 20.96 -3.52 0.77
C ARG A 180 21.02 -4.87 0.09
N PRO A 181 19.88 -5.43 -0.36
CA PRO A 181 19.84 -6.75 -0.97
C PRO A 181 20.50 -6.74 -2.35
N LEU A 182 21.38 -7.71 -2.60
CA LEU A 182 22.07 -7.90 -3.88
C LEU A 182 21.54 -9.11 -4.66
N GLY A 183 21.17 -10.17 -3.96
CA GLY A 183 20.65 -11.38 -4.60
C GLY A 183 20.63 -12.57 -3.64
N TRP A 184 19.92 -13.61 -4.03
CA TRP A 184 19.88 -14.88 -3.31
C TRP A 184 21.07 -15.74 -3.72
N LEU A 185 21.80 -16.28 -2.76
CA LEU A 185 22.97 -17.10 -3.03
C LEU A 185 22.60 -18.56 -3.27
N SER A 186 23.35 -19.19 -4.18
CA SER A 186 23.28 -20.63 -4.39
C SER A 186 23.98 -21.40 -3.23
N GLU A 187 23.68 -22.69 -3.09
CA GLU A 187 24.42 -23.54 -2.14
C GLU A 187 25.93 -23.60 -2.42
N ARG A 188 26.34 -23.35 -3.67
CA ARG A 188 27.74 -23.35 -4.07
C ARG A 188 28.52 -22.21 -3.46
N ALA A 189 27.88 -21.04 -3.24
CA ALA A 189 28.48 -19.90 -2.56
C ALA A 189 28.97 -20.23 -1.13
N LEU A 190 28.48 -21.33 -0.55
CA LEU A 190 28.77 -21.78 0.81
C LEU A 190 29.66 -23.03 0.87
N ARG A 191 30.35 -23.40 -0.22
CA ARG A 191 31.21 -24.60 -0.26
C ARG A 191 32.61 -24.37 0.27
N GLY A 192 33.13 -23.14 0.17
CA GLY A 192 34.45 -22.74 0.63
C GLY A 192 34.52 -22.43 2.13
N GLU A 193 35.59 -21.79 2.55
CA GLU A 193 35.75 -21.26 3.92
C GLU A 193 35.01 -19.91 4.09
N ARG A 194 34.83 -19.18 3.01
CA ARG A 194 34.19 -17.86 2.96
C ARG A 194 33.08 -17.84 1.92
N VAL A 195 32.08 -17.00 2.18
CA VAL A 195 30.97 -16.78 1.26
C VAL A 195 31.47 -16.17 -0.04
N GLU A 196 31.19 -16.83 -1.15
CA GLU A 196 31.54 -16.41 -2.50
C GLU A 196 30.35 -15.76 -3.20
N HIS A 197 30.63 -14.92 -4.20
CA HIS A 197 29.60 -14.29 -5.02
C HIS A 197 29.10 -15.23 -6.11
N GLU A 198 28.18 -16.11 -5.73
CA GLU A 198 27.54 -17.03 -6.65
C GLU A 198 26.03 -16.97 -6.47
N LEU A 199 25.39 -16.03 -7.20
CA LEU A 199 23.97 -15.79 -7.10
C LEU A 199 23.17 -16.92 -7.75
N LEU A 200 22.08 -17.30 -7.10
CA LEU A 200 21.04 -18.15 -7.67
C LEU A 200 20.08 -17.28 -8.52
N THR A 201 19.65 -16.16 -7.96
CA THR A 201 18.80 -15.15 -8.60
C THR A 201 19.08 -13.77 -8.03
N ASP A 202 18.69 -12.73 -8.76
CA ASP A 202 18.65 -11.37 -8.22
C ASP A 202 17.67 -11.27 -7.05
N ALA A 203 17.80 -10.21 -6.24
CA ALA A 203 16.92 -9.94 -5.09
C ALA A 203 15.59 -9.27 -5.51
N GLN A 204 15.00 -9.67 -6.63
CA GLN A 204 13.74 -9.10 -7.10
C GLN A 204 12.55 -10.03 -6.79
N PRO A 205 11.37 -9.44 -6.50
CA PRO A 205 11.14 -8.01 -6.24
C PRO A 205 11.65 -7.59 -4.87
N VAL A 206 12.13 -6.36 -4.74
CA VAL A 206 12.39 -5.73 -3.44
C VAL A 206 11.12 -4.99 -3.02
N VAL A 207 10.64 -5.26 -1.82
CA VAL A 207 9.40 -4.73 -1.27
C VAL A 207 9.71 -3.72 -0.17
N GLU A 208 9.00 -2.61 -0.11
CA GLU A 208 9.14 -1.61 0.95
C GLU A 208 8.14 -1.87 2.10
N LEU A 209 8.50 -1.46 3.32
CA LEU A 209 7.61 -1.58 4.49
C LEU A 209 6.27 -0.85 4.30
N ASP A 210 6.27 0.21 3.50
CA ASP A 210 5.10 1.03 3.22
C ASP A 210 4.25 0.56 2.05
N ASP A 211 4.71 -0.45 1.32
CA ASP A 211 3.95 -1.03 0.22
C ASP A 211 2.65 -1.67 0.70
N VAL A 212 1.63 -1.58 -0.14
CA VAL A 212 0.33 -2.23 0.09
C VAL A 212 0.47 -3.72 -0.16
N LEU A 213 -0.04 -4.58 0.73
CA LEU A 213 0.10 -6.04 0.60
C LEU A 213 -0.44 -6.59 -0.72
N ARG A 214 -1.47 -5.97 -1.31
CA ARG A 214 -1.99 -6.37 -2.63
C ARG A 214 -0.97 -6.13 -3.74
N ASP A 215 -0.29 -5.01 -3.69
CA ASP A 215 0.69 -4.64 -4.72
C ASP A 215 1.94 -5.50 -4.56
N ALA A 216 2.40 -5.73 -3.34
CA ALA A 216 3.48 -6.67 -3.05
C ALA A 216 3.17 -8.11 -3.51
N LEU A 217 1.91 -8.58 -3.36
CA LEU A 217 1.49 -9.86 -3.93
C LEU A 217 1.60 -9.87 -5.45
N SER A 218 1.17 -8.80 -6.11
CA SER A 218 1.26 -8.67 -7.56
C SER A 218 2.71 -8.74 -8.04
N ASP A 219 3.62 -8.06 -7.34
CA ASP A 219 5.06 -8.03 -7.66
C ASP A 219 5.71 -9.41 -7.48
N LEU A 220 5.38 -10.13 -6.41
CA LEU A 220 5.85 -11.50 -6.22
C LEU A 220 5.39 -12.44 -7.35
N LEU A 221 4.12 -12.33 -7.74
CA LEU A 221 3.56 -13.15 -8.82
C LEU A 221 4.14 -12.80 -10.20
N GLN A 222 4.36 -11.52 -10.50
CA GLN A 222 4.95 -11.06 -11.76
C GLN A 222 6.41 -11.51 -11.91
N ASN A 223 7.15 -11.58 -10.81
CA ASN A 223 8.53 -12.05 -10.79
C ASN A 223 8.65 -13.58 -10.62
N GLU A 224 7.52 -14.30 -10.65
CA GLU A 224 7.46 -15.76 -10.52
C GLU A 224 8.19 -16.28 -9.26
N THR A 225 8.19 -15.49 -8.18
CA THR A 225 8.84 -15.83 -6.91
C THR A 225 7.83 -16.02 -5.79
N GLN A 226 8.20 -16.81 -4.79
CA GLN A 226 7.37 -17.06 -3.61
C GLN A 226 7.68 -16.13 -2.44
N TYR A 227 8.78 -15.38 -2.51
CA TYR A 227 9.26 -14.49 -1.46
C TYR A 227 10.13 -13.38 -2.03
N GLY A 228 10.14 -12.23 -1.36
CA GLY A 228 10.97 -11.07 -1.68
C GLY A 228 11.53 -10.41 -0.41
N PRO A 229 12.76 -9.86 -0.47
CA PRO A 229 13.31 -9.10 0.63
C PRO A 229 12.51 -7.82 0.86
N VAL A 230 12.28 -7.51 2.14
CA VAL A 230 11.64 -6.28 2.59
C VAL A 230 12.70 -5.33 3.11
N VAL A 231 12.62 -4.08 2.68
CA VAL A 231 13.59 -3.03 3.05
C VAL A 231 12.89 -1.87 3.79
N ASP A 232 13.68 -1.18 4.61
CA ASP A 232 13.29 0.06 5.25
C ASP A 232 13.49 1.29 4.31
N GLU A 233 13.24 2.49 4.84
CA GLU A 233 13.42 3.78 4.14
C GLU A 233 14.85 4.05 3.67
N HIS A 234 15.84 3.33 4.21
CA HIS A 234 17.26 3.43 3.84
C HIS A 234 17.68 2.35 2.83
N GLY A 235 16.75 1.46 2.48
CA GLY A 235 17.00 0.33 1.59
C GLY A 235 17.65 -0.87 2.29
N ALA A 236 17.74 -0.86 3.64
CA ALA A 236 18.31 -1.96 4.39
C ALA A 236 17.29 -3.08 4.65
N VAL A 237 17.72 -4.33 4.46
CA VAL A 237 16.85 -5.51 4.67
C VAL A 237 16.41 -5.62 6.12
N VAL A 238 15.09 -5.67 6.33
CA VAL A 238 14.44 -5.85 7.63
C VAL A 238 13.79 -7.23 7.78
N GLY A 239 13.46 -7.89 6.69
CA GLY A 239 12.84 -9.22 6.69
C GLY A 239 12.57 -9.73 5.28
N VAL A 240 11.72 -10.73 5.19
CA VAL A 240 11.25 -11.31 3.93
C VAL A 240 9.73 -11.44 3.96
N LEU A 241 9.07 -10.97 2.92
CA LEU A 241 7.66 -11.21 2.66
C LEU A 241 7.51 -12.46 1.80
N SER A 242 6.59 -13.34 2.16
CA SER A 242 6.28 -14.55 1.38
C SER A 242 4.80 -14.63 1.00
N ILE A 243 4.49 -15.42 -0.03
CA ILE A 243 3.10 -15.74 -0.40
C ILE A 243 2.36 -16.41 0.77
N GLU A 244 3.07 -17.15 1.63
CA GLU A 244 2.48 -17.77 2.82
C GLU A 244 2.01 -16.73 3.83
N ILE A 245 2.84 -15.71 4.12
CA ILE A 245 2.47 -14.57 5.00
C ILE A 245 1.22 -13.87 4.43
N LEU A 246 1.22 -13.59 3.13
CA LEU A 246 0.07 -12.99 2.45
C LEU A 246 -1.18 -13.88 2.54
N GLY A 247 -1.01 -15.20 2.41
CA GLY A 247 -2.08 -16.17 2.61
C GLY A 247 -2.60 -16.21 4.05
N GLN A 248 -1.75 -15.96 5.05
CA GLN A 248 -2.16 -15.81 6.45
C GLN A 248 -2.92 -14.50 6.66
N ALA A 249 -2.44 -13.38 6.12
CA ALA A 249 -3.13 -12.09 6.18
C ALA A 249 -4.54 -12.14 5.56
N LEU A 250 -4.74 -12.93 4.49
CA LEU A 250 -6.06 -13.20 3.90
C LEU A 250 -7.01 -13.94 4.84
N ARG A 251 -6.50 -14.73 5.80
CA ARG A 251 -7.31 -15.54 6.72
C ARG A 251 -7.53 -14.88 8.07
N THR A 252 -6.62 -13.97 8.47
CA THR A 252 -6.64 -13.36 9.82
C THR A 252 -7.54 -12.13 9.86
N ASP A 253 -8.27 -11.97 10.97
CA ASP A 253 -9.05 -10.77 11.26
C ASP A 253 -8.10 -9.64 11.67
N PRO A 254 -8.06 -8.47 11.00
CA PRO A 254 -7.16 -7.37 11.36
C PRO A 254 -7.41 -6.79 12.76
N GLU A 255 -8.56 -7.00 13.38
CA GLU A 255 -8.81 -6.61 14.78
C GLU A 255 -8.09 -7.51 15.82
N ARG A 256 -7.46 -8.60 15.39
CA ARG A 256 -6.71 -9.53 16.24
C ARG A 256 -5.18 -9.37 16.16
N VAL A 257 -4.67 -8.34 15.53
CA VAL A 257 -3.23 -8.04 15.64
C VAL A 257 -3.00 -7.57 17.08
N PRO A 258 -2.32 -8.33 17.94
CA PRO A 258 -1.94 -7.85 19.25
C PRO A 258 -0.98 -6.67 19.01
N HIS A 259 -1.32 -5.50 19.50
CA HIS A 259 -0.34 -4.43 19.72
C HIS A 259 0.68 -4.99 20.72
N GLY A 260 1.67 -5.70 20.18
CA GLY A 260 2.68 -6.41 20.91
C GLY A 260 3.87 -5.53 21.21
N ALA A 261 4.07 -5.32 22.52
CA ALA A 261 5.32 -5.01 23.18
C ALA A 261 5.82 -3.57 23.18
N ASP A 262 5.01 -2.64 23.69
CA ASP A 262 5.54 -1.63 24.60
C ASP A 262 5.57 -2.24 26.02
N GLY A 263 6.74 -2.61 26.50
CA GLY A 263 6.85 -3.01 27.91
C GLY A 263 7.94 -3.99 28.29
N ALA A 264 9.20 -3.69 27.98
CA ALA A 264 10.31 -4.32 28.71
C ALA A 264 11.58 -3.45 28.68
N LEU A 265 11.49 -2.23 29.20
CA LEU A 265 12.67 -1.44 29.59
C LEU A 265 12.32 -0.67 30.86
N ALA A 266 12.20 -1.38 32.00
CA ALA A 266 12.43 -0.83 33.32
C ALA A 266 12.50 -1.97 34.33
N ALA A 267 13.68 -2.27 34.78
CA ALA A 267 14.08 -2.75 36.09
C ALA A 267 15.15 -3.84 36.03
N GLY A 268 16.38 -3.47 36.43
CA GLY A 268 17.47 -4.35 36.76
C GLY A 268 18.80 -3.71 36.51
#